data_47b9e26894caed08e04378d50ceaa337
#
_entry.id   47b9e26894caed08e04378d50ceaa337
#
_cell.length_a   1.000
_cell.length_b   1.000
_cell.length_c   1.000
_cell.angle_alpha   90.00
_cell.angle_beta   90.00
_cell.angle_gamma   90.00
#
_symmetry.space_group_name_H-M   'P 1'
#
loop_
_entity.id
_entity.type
_entity.pdbx_description
1 polymer ?
#
loop_
_entity_poly.entity_id
_entity_poly.type
_entity_poly.pdbx_seq_one_letter_code
_entity_poly.pdbx_strand_id
1 'polypeptide(L)'
;MAMRLIIALLAFLLPVLPAFAEEPVSSGSTVGIISVPLANVREEPEPKSPIVTQVLLADEVRILEKRDYRYRIAILAQGDREGWVHQEAVQVPKDKGRSYLKADRPWVVITVPKTPALILDKLGNHTLSLYAGTRLPVLEQTADGYQVQFPDRSRAIIPVSDAAAVKPRNPVFGEAMPAEIAKTARTFLGARHFAGGITVQGMDARGLIYIVYRIHGIDLDTGREAFGRSAVKVAAKDLLPGDVLLFYGEGVGLSVGHGQFLHAPRKAAVQLGGIHDQRFARSLQYGLRVLGEDPEQKRRPAEMSADEILIAQTRAAELPLGRRIMYWAGRFIGTPYDPDPLGLYVRTNRIVADERADCMYLTFRSVELARSSTPGEAIEQAKALRFITEGRVLDGLVQNYGERFEYGEDMVFSGKWGRNVTDELGPTMTVKGSRGRGEVIVLPKATLSTRKFQKQLRDGDILYWVKDPKKRVVEEIVAHLSFVQVKGGSVFLIHAAGTKDSATRPGGGAVKEVPFAAYLRDTRFIGVFVTRFEQ
;
A
#
# COMPACT_ATOMS: atom_id res chain seq x y z
N MET A 1 29.86 87.61 -6.92
CA MET A 1 28.87 87.60 -5.86
C MET A 1 27.89 86.45 -6.17
N ALA A 2 28.06 85.31 -5.52
CA ALA A 2 27.34 84.06 -5.83
C ALA A 2 26.18 83.91 -4.86
N MET A 3 24.99 83.77 -5.41
CA MET A 3 23.75 83.57 -4.66
C MET A 3 23.45 82.03 -4.71
N ARG A 4 23.55 81.36 -3.56
CA ARG A 4 23.27 79.95 -3.39
C ARG A 4 21.76 79.73 -3.25
N LEU A 5 21.20 78.91 -4.17
CA LEU A 5 19.81 78.47 -4.12
C LEU A 5 19.76 77.17 -3.25
N ILE A 6 18.98 77.18 -2.16
CA ILE A 6 18.71 76.04 -1.32
C ILE A 6 17.40 75.39 -1.81
N ILE A 7 17.49 74.16 -2.36
CA ILE A 7 16.30 73.38 -2.69
C ILE A 7 15.99 72.48 -1.49
N ALA A 8 14.86 72.73 -0.85
CA ALA A 8 14.34 71.87 0.21
C ALA A 8 13.61 70.65 -0.40
N LEU A 9 14.14 69.43 -0.16
CA LEU A 9 13.50 68.19 -0.53
C LEU A 9 12.45 67.86 0.56
N LEU A 10 11.15 67.95 0.25
CA LEU A 10 10.10 67.37 1.08
C LEU A 10 10.02 65.87 0.81
N ALA A 11 10.47 65.05 1.76
CA ALA A 11 10.25 63.58 1.76
C ALA A 11 8.83 63.28 2.23
N PHE A 12 7.98 62.81 1.33
CA PHE A 12 6.70 62.23 1.67
C PHE A 12 6.92 60.85 2.32
N LEU A 13 6.71 60.74 3.63
CA LEU A 13 6.57 59.47 4.32
C LEU A 13 5.19 58.88 4.00
N LEU A 14 5.16 57.89 3.10
CA LEU A 14 4.01 57.01 2.96
C LEU A 14 4.03 56.01 4.15
N PRO A 15 2.89 55.82 4.85
CA PRO A 15 2.83 54.79 5.88
C PRO A 15 2.94 53.41 5.22
N VAL A 16 3.96 52.67 5.58
CA VAL A 16 4.08 51.22 5.29
C VAL A 16 3.02 50.52 6.13
N LEU A 17 1.94 50.07 5.49
CA LEU A 17 0.99 49.17 6.10
C LEU A 17 1.75 47.88 6.48
N PRO A 18 1.57 47.33 7.70
CA PRO A 18 2.19 46.09 8.04
C PRO A 18 1.64 44.97 7.12
N ALA A 19 2.51 44.30 6.41
CA ALA A 19 2.19 43.05 5.74
C ALA A 19 1.68 42.11 6.83
N PHE A 20 0.46 41.62 6.69
CA PHE A 20 -0.05 40.56 7.53
C PHE A 20 0.87 39.37 7.32
N ALA A 21 1.67 39.05 8.32
CA ALA A 21 2.47 37.83 8.36
C ALA A 21 1.49 36.67 8.39
N GLU A 22 1.53 35.85 7.36
CA GLU A 22 0.88 34.53 7.37
C GLU A 22 1.44 33.74 8.55
N GLU A 23 0.57 33.34 9.49
CA GLU A 23 0.98 32.41 10.53
C GLU A 23 1.35 31.06 9.86
N PRO A 24 2.59 30.57 9.99
CA PRO A 24 2.95 29.28 9.46
C PRO A 24 2.16 28.21 10.23
N VAL A 25 1.38 27.41 9.51
CA VAL A 25 0.76 26.19 10.06
C VAL A 25 1.89 25.36 10.66
N SER A 26 1.83 25.16 11.97
CA SER A 26 2.83 24.36 12.71
C SER A 26 3.08 23.01 12.01
N SER A 27 4.30 22.51 12.01
CA SER A 27 4.84 21.33 11.33
C SER A 27 4.22 19.97 11.69
N GLY A 28 2.98 19.92 12.16
CA GLY A 28 2.15 18.73 12.31
C GLY A 28 1.01 18.81 11.31
N SER A 29 0.93 17.86 10.39
CA SER A 29 -0.15 17.81 9.39
C SER A 29 -1.51 17.78 10.08
N THR A 30 -2.28 18.85 9.93
CA THR A 30 -3.64 18.94 10.50
C THR A 30 -4.59 18.14 9.61
N VAL A 31 -5.27 17.15 10.19
CA VAL A 31 -6.31 16.39 9.49
C VAL A 31 -7.62 17.18 9.52
N GLY A 32 -8.24 17.34 8.35
CA GLY A 32 -9.59 17.86 8.17
C GLY A 32 -10.54 16.77 7.69
N ILE A 33 -11.83 16.98 7.89
CA ILE A 33 -12.90 16.07 7.42
C ILE A 33 -13.89 16.89 6.60
N ILE A 34 -14.27 16.41 5.41
CA ILE A 34 -15.26 17.08 4.58
C ILE A 34 -16.62 17.00 5.25
N SER A 35 -17.24 18.17 5.49
CA SER A 35 -18.50 18.32 6.23
C SER A 35 -19.71 18.60 5.35
N VAL A 36 -19.53 18.71 4.02
CA VAL A 36 -20.61 18.93 3.04
C VAL A 36 -20.75 17.70 2.12
N PRO A 37 -21.93 17.45 1.53
CA PRO A 37 -22.15 16.28 0.68
C PRO A 37 -21.19 16.15 -0.49
N LEU A 38 -20.78 17.29 -1.07
CA LEU A 38 -19.91 17.40 -2.22
C LEU A 38 -19.20 18.77 -2.22
N ALA A 39 -17.89 18.78 -2.37
CA ALA A 39 -17.14 20.01 -2.56
C ALA A 39 -16.21 19.92 -3.77
N ASN A 40 -16.06 21.03 -4.48
CA ASN A 40 -15.13 21.19 -5.58
C ASN A 40 -13.73 21.47 -5.04
N VAL A 41 -12.74 20.73 -5.51
CA VAL A 41 -11.32 20.98 -5.27
C VAL A 41 -10.72 21.61 -6.53
N ARG A 42 -10.11 22.77 -6.39
CA ARG A 42 -9.62 23.61 -7.49
C ARG A 42 -8.09 23.60 -7.57
N GLU A 43 -7.58 23.88 -8.74
CA GLU A 43 -6.14 23.97 -8.99
C GLU A 43 -5.51 25.12 -8.21
N GLU A 44 -6.18 26.30 -8.21
CA GLU A 44 -5.76 27.51 -7.54
C GLU A 44 -6.85 28.04 -6.59
N PRO A 45 -6.53 28.93 -5.64
CA PRO A 45 -7.51 29.39 -4.65
C PRO A 45 -8.61 30.30 -5.23
N GLU A 46 -8.55 30.69 -6.49
CA GLU A 46 -9.54 31.56 -7.14
C GLU A 46 -10.85 30.81 -7.44
N PRO A 47 -12.02 31.48 -7.29
CA PRO A 47 -13.33 30.88 -7.54
C PRO A 47 -13.54 30.34 -8.96
N LYS A 48 -12.84 30.89 -9.95
CA LYS A 48 -12.93 30.51 -11.37
C LYS A 48 -11.85 29.54 -11.83
N SER A 49 -10.90 29.18 -10.93
CA SER A 49 -9.86 28.20 -11.25
C SER A 49 -10.45 26.84 -11.66
N PRO A 50 -9.79 26.10 -12.53
CA PRO A 50 -10.24 24.77 -12.93
C PRO A 50 -10.49 23.85 -11.74
N ILE A 51 -11.49 22.98 -11.86
CA ILE A 51 -11.74 21.94 -10.88
C ILE A 51 -10.85 20.75 -11.22
N VAL A 52 -9.98 20.37 -10.28
CA VAL A 52 -9.10 19.20 -10.44
C VAL A 52 -9.79 17.91 -10.04
N THR A 53 -10.67 17.99 -9.02
CA THR A 53 -11.50 16.88 -8.56
C THR A 53 -12.60 17.38 -7.62
N GLN A 54 -13.36 16.43 -7.06
CA GLN A 54 -14.33 16.68 -6.00
C GLN A 54 -14.03 15.78 -4.79
N VAL A 55 -14.56 16.15 -3.63
CA VAL A 55 -14.52 15.37 -2.39
C VAL A 55 -15.92 15.19 -1.84
N LEU A 56 -16.15 14.08 -1.18
CA LEU A 56 -17.44 13.67 -0.62
C LEU A 56 -17.48 13.89 0.90
N LEU A 57 -18.68 13.96 1.46
CA LEU A 57 -18.91 14.00 2.90
C LEU A 57 -18.10 12.90 3.60
N ALA A 58 -17.48 13.27 4.70
CA ALA A 58 -16.64 12.40 5.53
C ALA A 58 -15.28 11.99 4.92
N ASP A 59 -14.91 12.50 3.74
CA ASP A 59 -13.55 12.31 3.25
C ASP A 59 -12.53 12.96 4.20
N GLU A 60 -11.51 12.20 4.57
CA GLU A 60 -10.38 12.71 5.33
C GLU A 60 -9.37 13.38 4.39
N VAL A 61 -8.92 14.56 4.78
CA VAL A 61 -7.97 15.36 4.02
C VAL A 61 -6.86 15.86 4.94
N ARG A 62 -5.68 16.02 4.40
CA ARG A 62 -4.57 16.65 5.08
C ARG A 62 -4.52 18.12 4.67
N ILE A 63 -4.62 19.02 5.64
CA ILE A 63 -4.53 20.48 5.40
C ILE A 63 -3.05 20.83 5.28
N LEU A 64 -2.66 21.36 4.13
CA LEU A 64 -1.29 21.74 3.80
C LEU A 64 -1.04 23.23 4.01
N GLU A 65 -2.03 24.06 3.65
CA GLU A 65 -1.91 25.52 3.66
C GLU A 65 -3.28 26.14 3.88
N LYS A 66 -3.32 27.34 4.48
CA LYS A 66 -4.50 28.20 4.55
C LYS A 66 -4.22 29.52 3.86
N ARG A 67 -5.10 29.91 2.93
CA ARG A 67 -5.09 31.24 2.29
C ARG A 67 -6.50 31.79 2.26
N ASP A 68 -6.71 32.93 2.88
CA ASP A 68 -8.03 33.55 3.05
C ASP A 68 -9.08 32.56 3.58
N TYR A 69 -10.15 32.34 2.81
CA TYR A 69 -11.25 31.44 3.14
C TYR A 69 -11.07 30.05 2.52
N ARG A 70 -9.84 29.62 2.17
CA ARG A 70 -9.55 28.36 1.52
C ARG A 70 -8.43 27.60 2.20
N TYR A 71 -8.57 26.27 2.12
CA TYR A 71 -7.50 25.34 2.47
C TYR A 71 -6.94 24.68 1.21
N ARG A 72 -5.62 24.61 1.09
CA ARG A 72 -4.97 23.67 0.24
C ARG A 72 -4.95 22.33 0.97
N ILE A 73 -5.47 21.30 0.33
CA ILE A 73 -5.63 19.98 0.93
C ILE A 73 -4.95 18.91 0.08
N ALA A 74 -4.51 17.82 0.73
CA ALA A 74 -4.18 16.56 0.09
C ALA A 74 -5.29 15.56 0.42
N ILE A 75 -5.87 14.91 -0.59
CA ILE A 75 -7.02 14.02 -0.48
C ILE A 75 -6.51 12.60 -0.33
N LEU A 76 -6.59 12.03 0.88
CA LEU A 76 -6.01 10.72 1.20
C LEU A 76 -6.59 9.60 0.33
N ALA A 77 -7.89 9.60 0.10
CA ALA A 77 -8.58 8.59 -0.72
C ALA A 77 -8.31 8.73 -2.24
N GLN A 78 -7.59 9.75 -2.68
CA GLN A 78 -7.25 9.99 -4.09
C GLN A 78 -5.72 10.04 -4.31
N GLY A 79 -4.96 9.34 -3.48
CA GLY A 79 -3.51 9.24 -3.63
C GLY A 79 -2.78 10.54 -3.33
N ASP A 80 -3.21 11.24 -2.28
CA ASP A 80 -2.68 12.55 -1.87
C ASP A 80 -2.82 13.64 -2.94
N ARG A 81 -3.84 13.54 -3.80
CA ARG A 81 -4.13 14.57 -4.80
C ARG A 81 -4.41 15.91 -4.13
N GLU A 82 -3.70 16.93 -4.59
CA GLU A 82 -3.76 18.25 -3.98
C GLU A 82 -4.69 19.21 -4.72
N GLY A 83 -5.16 20.23 -3.98
CA GLY A 83 -5.90 21.36 -4.52
C GLY A 83 -6.59 22.18 -3.43
N TRP A 84 -7.30 23.21 -3.85
CA TRP A 84 -7.91 24.20 -2.98
C TRP A 84 -9.40 23.98 -2.80
N VAL A 85 -9.86 23.96 -1.55
CA VAL A 85 -11.26 23.82 -1.17
C VAL A 85 -11.69 25.00 -0.27
N HIS A 86 -12.98 25.35 -0.28
CA HIS A 86 -13.51 26.38 0.62
C HIS A 86 -13.45 25.88 2.07
N GLN A 87 -13.01 26.74 3.01
CA GLN A 87 -12.81 26.33 4.41
C GLN A 87 -14.09 25.82 5.09
N GLU A 88 -15.28 26.31 4.70
CA GLU A 88 -16.57 25.86 5.24
C GLU A 88 -16.89 24.40 4.87
N ALA A 89 -16.26 23.88 3.84
CA ALA A 89 -16.42 22.47 3.48
C ALA A 89 -15.57 21.53 4.33
N VAL A 90 -14.69 22.06 5.19
CA VAL A 90 -13.74 21.28 5.98
C VAL A 90 -13.92 21.53 7.46
N GLN A 91 -14.29 20.51 8.19
CA GLN A 91 -14.28 20.53 9.66
C GLN A 91 -12.92 20.07 10.17
N VAL A 92 -12.28 20.87 11.01
CA VAL A 92 -11.04 20.51 11.71
C VAL A 92 -11.42 19.93 13.07
N PRO A 93 -11.16 18.63 13.33
CA PRO A 93 -11.45 18.03 14.63
C PRO A 93 -10.66 18.70 15.75
N LYS A 94 -11.32 18.95 16.90
CA LYS A 94 -10.66 19.52 18.08
C LYS A 94 -9.64 18.57 18.70
N ASP A 95 -9.88 17.27 18.56
CA ASP A 95 -8.98 16.21 19.04
C ASP A 95 -7.96 15.88 17.93
N LYS A 96 -6.78 16.46 18.01
CA LYS A 96 -5.67 16.20 17.08
C LYS A 96 -5.39 14.69 17.04
N GLY A 97 -5.59 14.07 15.88
CA GLY A 97 -5.10 12.72 15.57
C GLY A 97 -6.08 11.56 15.71
N ARG A 98 -7.37 11.76 15.97
CA ARG A 98 -8.36 10.67 15.91
C ARG A 98 -9.04 10.67 14.53
N SER A 99 -8.77 9.63 13.74
CA SER A 99 -9.51 9.40 12.50
C SER A 99 -11.02 9.32 12.79
N TYR A 100 -11.82 10.07 12.03
CA TYR A 100 -13.27 10.02 12.09
C TYR A 100 -13.78 8.62 11.74
N LEU A 101 -13.17 8.00 10.74
CA LEU A 101 -13.42 6.63 10.32
C LEU A 101 -12.46 5.69 11.05
N LYS A 102 -12.70 5.44 12.35
CA LYS A 102 -11.87 4.51 13.11
C LYS A 102 -11.99 3.09 12.56
N ALA A 103 -10.86 2.38 12.57
CA ALA A 103 -10.76 1.01 12.09
C ALA A 103 -11.64 0.00 12.84
N ASP A 104 -11.98 0.30 14.08
CA ASP A 104 -12.76 -0.55 14.98
C ASP A 104 -14.28 -0.43 14.82
N ARG A 105 -14.75 0.50 13.97
CA ARG A 105 -16.19 0.69 13.73
C ARG A 105 -16.59 0.14 12.37
N PRO A 106 -17.75 -0.52 12.28
CA PRO A 106 -18.35 -0.85 10.99
C PRO A 106 -18.74 0.45 10.26
N TRP A 107 -18.69 0.43 8.95
CA TRP A 107 -19.15 1.52 8.12
C TRP A 107 -19.80 1.03 6.84
N VAL A 108 -20.54 1.94 6.20
CA VAL A 108 -21.20 1.70 4.93
C VAL A 108 -20.63 2.61 3.86
N VAL A 109 -20.72 2.15 2.62
CA VAL A 109 -20.53 2.96 1.41
C VAL A 109 -21.85 3.09 0.66
N ILE A 110 -22.14 4.28 0.16
CA ILE A 110 -23.28 4.49 -0.74
C ILE A 110 -22.96 3.83 -2.09
N THR A 111 -23.85 2.91 -2.51
CA THR A 111 -23.66 2.10 -3.72
C THR A 111 -24.47 2.60 -4.92
N VAL A 112 -25.53 3.36 -4.68
CA VAL A 112 -26.36 3.96 -5.72
C VAL A 112 -25.85 5.36 -6.10
N PRO A 113 -26.08 5.84 -7.34
CA PRO A 113 -25.57 7.14 -7.79
C PRO A 113 -25.91 8.31 -6.87
N LYS A 114 -27.08 8.31 -6.25
CA LYS A 114 -27.56 9.31 -5.30
C LYS A 114 -28.64 8.71 -4.39
N THR A 115 -28.59 9.03 -3.10
CA THR A 115 -29.61 8.60 -2.11
C THR A 115 -29.96 9.75 -1.15
N PRO A 116 -31.20 9.83 -0.63
CA PRO A 116 -31.53 10.69 0.49
C PRO A 116 -31.01 10.05 1.79
N ALA A 117 -30.38 10.85 2.64
CA ALA A 117 -30.14 10.53 4.05
C ALA A 117 -31.14 11.30 4.90
N LEU A 118 -31.96 10.63 5.69
CA LEU A 118 -32.89 11.25 6.62
C LEU A 118 -32.17 11.67 7.89
N ILE A 119 -31.96 12.96 8.05
CA ILE A 119 -31.27 13.52 9.23
C ILE A 119 -32.25 13.56 10.40
N LEU A 120 -31.79 13.05 11.55
CA LEU A 120 -32.54 13.02 12.81
C LEU A 120 -31.96 14.10 13.73
N ASP A 121 -32.54 15.27 13.74
CA ASP A 121 -32.15 16.35 14.64
C ASP A 121 -33.30 16.94 15.44
N LYS A 122 -32.99 17.87 16.34
CA LYS A 122 -33.98 18.51 17.20
C LYS A 122 -34.90 19.51 16.48
N LEU A 123 -34.53 19.91 15.25
CA LEU A 123 -35.27 20.88 14.43
C LEU A 123 -36.33 20.22 13.54
N GLY A 124 -36.34 18.88 13.52
CA GLY A 124 -37.22 18.07 12.71
C GLY A 124 -36.49 17.27 11.64
N ASN A 125 -37.21 16.31 11.05
CA ASN A 125 -36.59 15.47 10.02
C ASN A 125 -36.45 16.22 8.71
N HIS A 126 -35.22 16.24 8.17
CA HIS A 126 -34.94 16.77 6.83
C HIS A 126 -34.04 15.82 6.07
N THR A 127 -34.00 15.93 4.76
CA THR A 127 -33.18 15.04 3.93
C THR A 127 -31.96 15.75 3.35
N LEU A 128 -30.81 15.07 3.36
CA LEU A 128 -29.60 15.46 2.68
C LEU A 128 -29.30 14.48 1.57
N SER A 129 -28.96 14.98 0.38
CA SER A 129 -28.56 14.09 -0.72
C SER A 129 -27.12 13.64 -0.55
N LEU A 130 -26.88 12.34 -0.52
CA LEU A 130 -25.54 11.73 -0.54
C LEU A 130 -25.28 11.09 -1.91
N TYR A 131 -24.02 10.94 -2.25
CA TYR A 131 -23.58 10.43 -3.54
C TYR A 131 -22.83 9.11 -3.38
N ALA A 132 -22.82 8.32 -4.44
CA ALA A 132 -22.06 7.10 -4.54
C ALA A 132 -20.62 7.28 -4.06
N GLY A 133 -20.11 6.28 -3.33
CA GLY A 133 -18.75 6.34 -2.77
C GLY A 133 -18.63 7.11 -1.45
N THR A 134 -19.68 7.83 -0.97
CA THR A 134 -19.69 8.40 0.38
C THR A 134 -19.61 7.26 1.40
N ARG A 135 -18.67 7.36 2.35
CA ARG A 135 -18.44 6.37 3.40
C ARG A 135 -18.76 6.96 4.76
N LEU A 136 -19.56 6.26 5.57
CA LEU A 136 -20.02 6.76 6.87
C LEU A 136 -19.95 5.66 7.93
N PRO A 137 -19.54 6.00 9.18
CA PRO A 137 -19.55 5.05 10.28
C PRO A 137 -20.98 4.69 10.68
N VAL A 138 -21.23 3.40 10.86
CA VAL A 138 -22.51 2.85 11.27
C VAL A 138 -22.59 2.89 12.79
N LEU A 139 -23.70 3.41 13.31
CA LEU A 139 -24.06 3.34 14.72
C LEU A 139 -24.88 2.08 14.98
N GLU A 140 -25.84 1.80 14.08
CA GLU A 140 -26.77 0.70 14.19
C GLU A 140 -27.36 0.36 12.81
N GLN A 141 -27.72 -0.90 12.60
CA GLN A 141 -28.57 -1.33 11.49
C GLN A 141 -29.96 -1.66 12.03
N THR A 142 -30.96 -0.96 11.53
CA THR A 142 -32.39 -1.13 11.88
C THR A 142 -33.18 -1.69 10.70
N ALA A 143 -34.46 -1.97 10.91
CA ALA A 143 -35.36 -2.34 9.82
C ALA A 143 -35.50 -1.22 8.77
N ASP A 144 -35.41 0.05 9.20
CA ASP A 144 -35.57 1.23 8.35
C ASP A 144 -34.32 1.58 7.55
N GLY A 145 -33.14 1.11 7.99
CA GLY A 145 -31.89 1.41 7.31
C GLY A 145 -30.65 1.36 8.21
N TYR A 146 -29.57 1.88 7.68
CA TYR A 146 -28.35 2.11 8.44
C TYR A 146 -28.43 3.46 9.15
N GLN A 147 -28.38 3.46 10.48
CA GLN A 147 -28.19 4.68 11.25
C GLN A 147 -26.70 5.01 11.25
N VAL A 148 -26.33 6.16 10.69
CA VAL A 148 -24.95 6.63 10.53
C VAL A 148 -24.70 7.91 11.28
N GLN A 149 -23.43 8.23 11.54
CA GLN A 149 -23.00 9.47 12.15
C GLN A 149 -22.26 10.35 11.12
N PHE A 150 -22.65 11.63 11.05
CA PHE A 150 -21.97 12.62 10.24
C PHE A 150 -20.78 13.27 10.99
N PRO A 151 -19.87 13.99 10.30
CA PRO A 151 -18.73 14.66 10.93
C PRO A 151 -19.10 15.64 12.05
N ASP A 152 -20.25 16.32 11.92
CA ASP A 152 -20.81 17.25 12.91
C ASP A 152 -21.50 16.54 14.09
N ARG A 153 -21.45 15.19 14.13
CA ARG A 153 -22.09 14.30 15.11
C ARG A 153 -23.62 14.17 14.96
N SER A 154 -24.24 14.81 13.99
CA SER A 154 -25.62 14.51 13.65
C SER A 154 -25.79 13.07 13.19
N ARG A 155 -27.02 12.54 13.29
CA ARG A 155 -27.36 11.17 12.90
C ARG A 155 -28.28 11.19 11.70
N ALA A 156 -28.11 10.21 10.83
CA ALA A 156 -28.98 10.06 9.68
C ALA A 156 -29.31 8.59 9.45
N ILE A 157 -30.45 8.33 8.79
CA ILE A 157 -30.83 7.00 8.31
C ILE A 157 -30.64 6.95 6.80
N ILE A 158 -29.97 5.89 6.33
CA ILE A 158 -29.75 5.60 4.92
C ILE A 158 -30.43 4.26 4.61
N PRO A 159 -31.24 4.17 3.54
CA PRO A 159 -31.90 2.93 3.17
C PRO A 159 -30.88 1.79 2.96
N VAL A 160 -31.21 0.58 3.45
CA VAL A 160 -30.34 -0.61 3.29
C VAL A 160 -30.07 -0.93 1.82
N SER A 161 -31.07 -0.69 0.94
CA SER A 161 -30.93 -0.90 -0.52
C SER A 161 -29.87 -0.03 -1.18
N ASP A 162 -29.53 1.11 -0.58
CA ASP A 162 -28.73 2.16 -1.20
C ASP A 162 -27.28 2.19 -0.69
N ALA A 163 -26.97 1.36 0.30
CA ALA A 163 -25.66 1.28 0.91
C ALA A 163 -25.24 -0.17 1.18
N ALA A 164 -23.98 -0.42 1.16
CA ALA A 164 -23.39 -1.70 1.52
C ALA A 164 -22.43 -1.56 2.71
N ALA A 165 -22.47 -2.53 3.63
CA ALA A 165 -21.48 -2.63 4.69
C ALA A 165 -20.08 -2.85 4.06
N VAL A 166 -19.13 -2.02 4.45
CA VAL A 166 -17.73 -2.16 4.03
C VAL A 166 -16.96 -2.61 5.26
N LYS A 167 -16.26 -3.72 5.13
CA LYS A 167 -15.20 -4.01 6.10
C LYS A 167 -14.14 -2.91 5.95
N PRO A 168 -13.78 -2.21 7.03
CA PRO A 168 -12.68 -1.26 6.92
C PRO A 168 -11.48 -2.04 6.41
N ARG A 169 -11.03 -1.67 5.23
CA ARG A 169 -9.78 -2.12 4.60
C ARG A 169 -9.81 -3.44 3.84
N ASN A 170 -9.57 -3.29 2.56
CA ASN A 170 -9.31 -4.22 1.49
C ASN A 170 -10.44 -5.15 1.07
N PRO A 171 -11.03 -4.83 -0.08
CA PRO A 171 -11.66 -5.87 -0.86
C PRO A 171 -10.54 -6.82 -1.32
N VAL A 172 -10.62 -8.07 -0.91
CA VAL A 172 -9.90 -9.12 -1.60
C VAL A 172 -10.45 -9.12 -3.02
N PHE A 173 -9.58 -8.93 -4.01
CA PHE A 173 -9.96 -9.01 -5.42
C PHE A 173 -10.35 -10.47 -5.71
N GLY A 174 -11.63 -10.78 -5.49
CA GLY A 174 -12.19 -12.10 -5.74
C GLY A 174 -12.59 -12.25 -7.21
N GLU A 175 -12.78 -13.48 -7.67
CA GLU A 175 -13.17 -13.82 -9.05
C GLU A 175 -14.46 -13.10 -9.52
N ALA A 176 -15.38 -12.79 -8.61
CA ALA A 176 -16.63 -12.08 -8.92
C ALA A 176 -16.47 -10.57 -9.11
N MET A 177 -15.42 -9.96 -8.58
CA MET A 177 -15.25 -8.50 -8.55
C MET A 177 -15.26 -7.83 -9.94
N PRO A 178 -14.62 -8.38 -10.97
CA PRO A 178 -14.67 -7.80 -12.32
C PRO A 178 -16.10 -7.58 -12.85
N ALA A 179 -16.96 -8.56 -12.67
CA ALA A 179 -18.36 -8.47 -13.10
C ALA A 179 -19.15 -7.44 -12.28
N GLU A 180 -18.88 -7.35 -10.99
CA GLU A 180 -19.55 -6.39 -10.11
C GLU A 180 -19.11 -4.95 -10.40
N ILE A 181 -17.82 -4.71 -10.67
CA ILE A 181 -17.30 -3.41 -11.12
C ILE A 181 -18.02 -2.98 -12.40
N ALA A 182 -18.14 -3.88 -13.39
CA ALA A 182 -18.82 -3.59 -14.64
C ALA A 182 -20.31 -3.28 -14.44
N LYS A 183 -20.99 -4.01 -13.55
CA LYS A 183 -22.40 -3.76 -13.18
C LYS A 183 -22.54 -2.37 -12.55
N THR A 184 -21.71 -2.06 -11.57
CA THR A 184 -21.71 -0.75 -10.88
C THR A 184 -21.42 0.38 -11.87
N ALA A 185 -20.44 0.21 -12.76
CA ALA A 185 -20.08 1.22 -13.76
C ALA A 185 -21.28 1.60 -14.66
N ARG A 186 -22.10 0.61 -15.06
CA ARG A 186 -23.28 0.82 -15.90
C ARG A 186 -24.35 1.69 -15.24
N THR A 187 -24.40 1.81 -13.90
CA THR A 187 -25.36 2.66 -13.20
C THR A 187 -25.11 4.15 -13.43
N PHE A 188 -23.94 4.52 -13.95
CA PHE A 188 -23.58 5.91 -14.27
C PHE A 188 -23.77 6.27 -15.74
N LEU A 189 -24.31 5.37 -16.56
CA LEU A 189 -24.68 5.68 -17.96
C LEU A 189 -25.61 6.89 -17.99
N GLY A 190 -25.32 7.84 -18.90
CA GLY A 190 -26.10 9.06 -19.05
C GLY A 190 -25.72 10.20 -18.11
N ALA A 191 -24.81 9.98 -17.14
CA ALA A 191 -24.28 11.07 -16.30
C ALA A 191 -23.58 12.11 -17.18
N ARG A 192 -23.86 13.40 -16.93
CA ARG A 192 -23.31 14.51 -17.74
C ARG A 192 -21.80 14.58 -17.58
N HIS A 193 -21.11 15.01 -18.64
CA HIS A 193 -19.69 15.32 -18.51
C HIS A 193 -19.48 16.59 -17.68
N PHE A 194 -18.57 16.48 -16.69
CA PHE A 194 -18.09 17.58 -15.89
C PHE A 194 -16.62 17.35 -15.54
N ALA A 195 -15.74 18.22 -16.00
CA ALA A 195 -14.31 18.08 -15.77
C ALA A 195 -13.98 18.10 -14.27
N GLY A 196 -13.26 17.07 -13.81
CA GLY A 196 -12.96 16.85 -12.40
C GLY A 196 -14.14 16.32 -11.57
N GLY A 197 -15.31 16.10 -12.16
CA GLY A 197 -16.49 15.59 -11.48
C GLY A 197 -16.42 14.10 -11.18
N ILE A 198 -16.99 13.70 -10.03
CA ILE A 198 -17.00 12.31 -9.54
C ILE A 198 -18.40 11.80 -9.20
N THR A 199 -19.45 12.55 -9.46
CA THR A 199 -20.83 12.18 -9.10
C THR A 199 -21.75 12.10 -10.31
N VAL A 200 -22.94 11.52 -10.12
CA VAL A 200 -23.99 11.47 -11.17
C VAL A 200 -24.44 12.84 -11.63
N GLN A 201 -24.24 13.90 -10.85
CA GLN A 201 -24.57 15.28 -11.25
C GLN A 201 -23.64 15.78 -12.38
N GLY A 202 -22.46 15.22 -12.46
CA GLY A 202 -21.47 15.43 -13.51
C GLY A 202 -20.18 14.73 -13.18
N MET A 203 -19.62 14.03 -14.15
CA MET A 203 -18.35 13.31 -13.98
C MET A 203 -17.52 13.29 -15.26
N ASP A 204 -16.22 13.16 -15.10
CA ASP A 204 -15.34 12.80 -16.20
C ASP A 204 -14.98 11.30 -16.14
N ALA A 205 -14.20 10.84 -17.11
CA ALA A 205 -13.85 9.43 -17.19
C ALA A 205 -12.98 8.95 -16.01
N ARG A 206 -12.13 9.81 -15.45
CA ARG A 206 -11.32 9.48 -14.28
C ARG A 206 -12.16 9.44 -13.01
N GLY A 207 -13.09 10.38 -12.87
CA GLY A 207 -14.07 10.40 -11.79
C GLY A 207 -14.99 9.19 -11.81
N LEU A 208 -15.44 8.74 -12.99
CA LEU A 208 -16.19 7.49 -13.15
C LEU A 208 -15.39 6.29 -12.63
N ILE A 209 -14.14 6.14 -13.08
CA ILE A 209 -13.28 5.03 -12.67
C ILE A 209 -13.06 5.09 -11.15
N TYR A 210 -12.71 6.25 -10.60
CA TYR A 210 -12.50 6.44 -9.17
C TYR A 210 -13.71 6.01 -8.33
N ILE A 211 -14.91 6.52 -8.66
CA ILE A 211 -16.11 6.24 -7.88
C ILE A 211 -16.51 4.77 -7.98
N VAL A 212 -16.44 4.17 -9.17
CA VAL A 212 -16.77 2.76 -9.33
C VAL A 212 -15.88 1.88 -8.45
N TYR A 213 -14.58 2.10 -8.46
CA TYR A 213 -13.67 1.35 -7.61
C TYR A 213 -13.87 1.65 -6.11
N ARG A 214 -14.11 2.91 -5.76
CA ARG A 214 -14.35 3.34 -4.38
C ARG A 214 -15.58 2.69 -3.76
N ILE A 215 -16.66 2.48 -4.52
CA ILE A 215 -17.84 1.74 -4.09
C ILE A 215 -17.47 0.31 -3.66
N HIS A 216 -16.52 -0.30 -4.37
CA HIS A 216 -15.99 -1.63 -4.06
C HIS A 216 -14.84 -1.61 -3.03
N GLY A 217 -14.65 -0.49 -2.32
CA GLY A 217 -13.66 -0.36 -1.24
C GLY A 217 -12.23 -0.07 -1.71
N ILE A 218 -12.00 0.13 -3.01
CA ILE A 218 -10.68 0.39 -3.59
C ILE A 218 -10.52 1.88 -3.84
N ASP A 219 -9.62 2.54 -3.13
CA ASP A 219 -9.25 3.93 -3.38
C ASP A 219 -8.16 3.98 -4.45
N LEU A 220 -8.51 4.48 -5.63
CA LEU A 220 -7.60 4.62 -6.75
C LEU A 220 -7.06 6.04 -6.85
N ASP A 221 -5.74 6.14 -6.92
CA ASP A 221 -5.11 7.34 -7.42
C ASP A 221 -5.35 7.43 -8.94
N THR A 222 -6.18 8.38 -9.36
CA THR A 222 -6.53 8.63 -10.76
C THR A 222 -5.63 9.66 -11.44
N GLY A 223 -4.52 10.04 -10.82
CA GLY A 223 -3.47 10.87 -11.42
C GLY A 223 -2.89 10.22 -12.69
N ARG A 224 -2.27 11.04 -13.54
CA ARG A 224 -1.79 10.58 -14.86
C ARG A 224 -0.76 9.44 -14.77
N GLU A 225 0.11 9.48 -13.77
CA GLU A 225 1.17 8.50 -13.58
C GLU A 225 0.79 7.37 -12.61
N ALA A 226 -0.29 7.55 -11.89
CA ALA A 226 -0.63 6.73 -10.74
C ALA A 226 -1.37 5.45 -11.11
N PHE A 227 -2.19 5.46 -12.17
CA PHE A 227 -2.85 4.23 -12.65
C PHE A 227 -1.86 3.07 -12.86
N GLY A 228 -0.61 3.37 -13.20
CA GLY A 228 0.42 2.36 -13.46
C GLY A 228 1.08 1.77 -12.22
N ARG A 229 0.94 2.40 -11.05
CA ARG A 229 1.67 1.93 -9.84
C ARG A 229 1.03 0.71 -9.18
N SER A 230 -0.28 0.54 -9.33
CA SER A 230 -1.06 -0.53 -8.69
C SER A 230 -1.75 -1.45 -9.69
N ALA A 231 -1.30 -1.46 -10.95
CA ALA A 231 -1.96 -2.20 -12.01
C ALA A 231 -0.95 -2.91 -12.93
N VAL A 232 -1.39 -4.04 -13.49
CA VAL A 232 -0.64 -4.80 -14.49
C VAL A 232 -1.11 -4.39 -15.88
N LYS A 233 -0.18 -4.13 -16.79
CA LYS A 233 -0.51 -3.89 -18.20
C LYS A 233 -1.06 -5.17 -18.83
N VAL A 234 -2.19 -5.05 -19.51
CA VAL A 234 -2.83 -6.14 -20.26
C VAL A 234 -3.04 -5.74 -21.73
N ALA A 235 -2.86 -6.70 -22.61
CA ALA A 235 -3.11 -6.49 -24.03
C ALA A 235 -4.62 -6.40 -24.32
N ALA A 236 -5.00 -5.75 -25.43
CA ALA A 236 -6.40 -5.57 -25.80
C ALA A 236 -7.21 -6.88 -25.88
N LYS A 237 -6.57 -7.99 -26.30
CA LYS A 237 -7.19 -9.32 -26.39
C LYS A 237 -7.46 -9.98 -25.03
N ASP A 238 -6.76 -9.54 -23.98
CA ASP A 238 -6.80 -10.14 -22.64
C ASP A 238 -7.61 -9.27 -21.65
N LEU A 239 -8.33 -8.27 -22.15
CA LEU A 239 -9.14 -7.35 -21.35
C LEU A 239 -10.28 -8.08 -20.65
N LEU A 240 -10.42 -7.82 -19.37
CA LEU A 240 -11.53 -8.26 -18.53
C LEU A 240 -12.39 -7.06 -18.11
N PRO A 241 -13.64 -7.30 -17.67
CA PRO A 241 -14.41 -6.27 -16.99
C PRO A 241 -13.60 -5.65 -15.85
N GLY A 242 -13.71 -4.34 -15.65
CA GLY A 242 -12.96 -3.62 -14.63
C GLY A 242 -11.58 -3.12 -15.08
N ASP A 243 -11.00 -3.62 -16.16
CA ASP A 243 -9.72 -3.08 -16.64
C ASP A 243 -9.87 -1.62 -17.07
N VAL A 244 -8.92 -0.78 -16.70
CA VAL A 244 -8.86 0.64 -17.12
C VAL A 244 -8.17 0.71 -18.47
N LEU A 245 -8.85 1.24 -19.46
CA LEU A 245 -8.34 1.40 -20.82
C LEU A 245 -7.62 2.74 -20.97
N LEU A 246 -6.44 2.73 -21.56
CA LEU A 246 -5.67 3.93 -21.87
C LEU A 246 -5.61 4.13 -23.39
N PHE A 247 -5.97 5.34 -23.80
CA PHE A 247 -5.98 5.74 -25.21
C PHE A 247 -4.94 6.84 -25.45
N TYR A 248 -4.44 6.94 -26.69
CA TYR A 248 -3.63 8.09 -27.10
C TYR A 248 -4.42 9.40 -26.92
N GLY A 249 -3.75 10.48 -26.53
CA GLY A 249 -4.39 11.78 -26.28
C GLY A 249 -5.15 11.89 -24.97
N GLU A 250 -4.72 11.13 -23.93
CA GLU A 250 -5.20 11.23 -22.54
C GLU A 250 -6.60 10.64 -22.26
N GLY A 251 -7.22 10.01 -23.24
CA GLY A 251 -8.48 9.32 -23.05
C GLY A 251 -8.32 8.11 -22.12
N VAL A 252 -9.26 7.95 -21.19
CA VAL A 252 -9.39 6.74 -20.37
C VAL A 252 -10.80 6.18 -20.46
N GLY A 253 -10.94 4.88 -20.23
CA GLY A 253 -12.22 4.19 -20.17
C GLY A 253 -12.17 3.03 -19.20
N LEU A 254 -13.33 2.50 -18.84
CA LEU A 254 -13.49 1.35 -17.96
C LEU A 254 -14.13 0.19 -18.72
N SER A 255 -13.40 -0.91 -18.87
CA SER A 255 -13.91 -2.11 -19.52
C SER A 255 -15.14 -2.66 -18.78
N VAL A 256 -16.17 -3.00 -19.52
CA VAL A 256 -17.38 -3.65 -18.97
C VAL A 256 -17.63 -5.03 -19.60
N GLY A 257 -16.60 -5.56 -20.26
CA GLY A 257 -16.63 -6.87 -20.92
C GLY A 257 -17.18 -6.84 -22.34
N HIS A 258 -17.05 -7.96 -23.04
CA HIS A 258 -17.53 -8.15 -24.43
C HIS A 258 -17.02 -7.11 -25.42
N GLY A 259 -15.79 -6.64 -25.25
CA GLY A 259 -15.21 -5.61 -26.09
C GLY A 259 -15.83 -4.21 -25.90
N GLN A 260 -16.63 -4.01 -24.87
CA GLN A 260 -17.26 -2.73 -24.54
C GLN A 260 -16.55 -2.06 -23.35
N PHE A 261 -16.60 -0.74 -23.32
CA PHE A 261 -16.10 0.07 -22.21
C PHE A 261 -16.95 1.32 -22.02
N LEU A 262 -16.92 1.86 -20.81
CA LEU A 262 -17.52 3.15 -20.46
C LEU A 262 -16.48 4.26 -20.53
N HIS A 263 -16.89 5.40 -21.08
CA HIS A 263 -16.11 6.62 -21.11
C HIS A 263 -17.00 7.87 -20.97
N ALA A 264 -16.39 9.00 -20.63
CA ALA A 264 -17.08 10.29 -20.52
C ALA A 264 -16.45 11.29 -21.46
N PRO A 265 -16.86 11.35 -22.75
CA PRO A 265 -16.28 12.27 -23.70
C PRO A 265 -16.65 13.72 -23.35
N ARG A 266 -15.73 14.65 -23.67
CA ARG A 266 -16.03 16.08 -23.52
C ARG A 266 -17.31 16.44 -24.28
N LYS A 267 -18.20 17.18 -23.64
CA LYS A 267 -19.51 17.64 -24.20
C LYS A 267 -20.54 16.52 -24.44
N ALA A 268 -20.31 15.31 -23.95
CA ALA A 268 -21.30 14.24 -24.00
C ALA A 268 -21.44 13.55 -22.65
N ALA A 269 -22.52 12.81 -22.45
CA ALA A 269 -22.74 12.01 -21.25
C ALA A 269 -21.84 10.76 -21.22
N VAL A 270 -21.70 10.13 -20.05
CA VAL A 270 -21.12 8.80 -19.89
C VAL A 270 -21.83 7.83 -20.81
N GLN A 271 -21.11 7.15 -21.65
CA GLN A 271 -21.64 6.26 -22.68
C GLN A 271 -20.75 5.05 -22.93
N LEU A 272 -21.30 4.06 -23.64
CA LEU A 272 -20.57 2.89 -24.10
C LEU A 272 -19.79 3.21 -25.39
N GLY A 273 -18.58 2.66 -25.47
CA GLY A 273 -17.79 2.56 -26.69
C GLY A 273 -17.37 1.11 -26.93
N GLY A 274 -17.07 0.77 -28.18
CA GLY A 274 -16.52 -0.53 -28.57
C GLY A 274 -15.01 -0.45 -28.81
N ILE A 275 -14.21 -1.36 -28.26
CA ILE A 275 -12.76 -1.37 -28.50
C ILE A 275 -12.41 -1.68 -29.97
N HIS A 276 -13.36 -2.28 -30.70
CA HIS A 276 -13.22 -2.60 -32.13
C HIS A 276 -13.69 -1.49 -33.04
N ASP A 277 -14.36 -0.45 -32.52
CA ASP A 277 -14.73 0.71 -33.30
C ASP A 277 -13.47 1.38 -33.86
N GLN A 278 -13.46 1.72 -35.14
CA GLN A 278 -12.27 2.21 -35.85
C GLN A 278 -11.53 3.34 -35.12
N ARG A 279 -12.29 4.23 -34.49
CA ARG A 279 -11.76 5.35 -33.70
C ARG A 279 -10.97 4.86 -32.46
N PHE A 280 -11.51 3.91 -31.73
CA PHE A 280 -10.93 3.43 -30.47
C PHE A 280 -9.85 2.39 -30.71
N ALA A 281 -10.05 1.49 -31.69
CA ALA A 281 -9.06 0.48 -32.07
C ALA A 281 -7.70 1.07 -32.46
N ARG A 282 -7.71 2.25 -33.12
CA ARG A 282 -6.48 2.96 -33.51
C ARG A 282 -5.80 3.71 -32.37
N SER A 283 -6.53 4.03 -31.30
CA SER A 283 -6.04 4.85 -30.20
C SER A 283 -5.81 4.07 -28.90
N LEU A 284 -6.33 2.85 -28.77
CA LEU A 284 -6.11 2.01 -27.59
C LEU A 284 -4.65 1.62 -27.49
N GLN A 285 -4.01 1.96 -26.38
CA GLN A 285 -2.62 1.61 -26.10
C GLN A 285 -2.52 0.26 -25.39
N TYR A 286 -3.17 0.15 -24.24
CA TYR A 286 -3.23 -1.05 -23.40
C TYR A 286 -4.31 -0.90 -22.33
N GLY A 287 -4.66 -2.00 -21.70
CA GLY A 287 -5.42 -2.01 -20.46
C GLY A 287 -4.52 -2.00 -19.24
N LEU A 288 -5.07 -1.54 -18.12
CA LEU A 288 -4.47 -1.65 -16.80
C LEU A 288 -5.44 -2.43 -15.92
N ARG A 289 -5.03 -3.61 -15.49
CA ARG A 289 -5.77 -4.42 -14.52
C ARG A 289 -5.36 -4.02 -13.13
N VAL A 290 -6.28 -3.40 -12.42
CA VAL A 290 -6.10 -3.09 -10.99
C VAL A 290 -6.33 -4.38 -10.22
N LEU A 291 -5.28 -4.94 -9.66
CA LEU A 291 -5.32 -6.23 -8.98
C LEU A 291 -5.86 -6.14 -7.54
N GLY A 292 -6.33 -4.98 -7.11
CA GLY A 292 -6.68 -4.77 -5.71
C GLY A 292 -5.46 -4.94 -4.80
N GLU A 293 -4.25 -4.84 -5.36
CA GLU A 293 -3.06 -4.76 -4.53
C GLU A 293 -3.21 -3.57 -3.59
N ASP A 294 -3.20 -3.90 -2.32
CA ASP A 294 -3.14 -2.95 -1.24
C ASP A 294 -2.03 -1.92 -1.55
N PRO A 295 -2.33 -0.61 -1.72
CA PRO A 295 -1.28 0.39 -1.83
C PRO A 295 -0.28 0.30 -0.66
N GLU A 296 -0.73 -0.21 0.50
CA GLU A 296 0.11 -0.53 1.65
C GLU A 296 0.99 -1.77 1.41
N GLN A 297 0.64 -2.70 0.53
CA GLN A 297 1.53 -3.82 0.18
C GLN A 297 2.82 -3.37 -0.52
N LYS A 298 2.84 -2.19 -1.10
CA LYS A 298 4.03 -1.63 -1.77
C LYS A 298 4.90 -0.78 -0.84
N ARG A 299 4.38 -0.37 0.33
CA ARG A 299 5.19 0.36 1.31
C ARG A 299 6.09 -0.61 2.04
N ARG A 300 7.39 -0.33 1.96
CA ARG A 300 8.40 -1.09 2.71
C ARG A 300 8.25 -0.81 4.19
N PRO A 301 8.59 -1.76 5.08
CA PRO A 301 8.50 -1.54 6.52
C PRO A 301 9.21 -0.28 7.01
N ALA A 302 10.34 0.10 6.39
CA ALA A 302 11.05 1.35 6.67
C ALA A 302 10.25 2.64 6.39
N GLU A 303 9.21 2.55 5.57
CA GLU A 303 8.36 3.68 5.15
C GLU A 303 7.04 3.72 5.91
N MET A 304 6.80 2.76 6.81
CA MET A 304 5.56 2.60 7.55
C MET A 304 5.70 3.14 8.98
N SER A 305 4.66 3.82 9.45
CA SER A 305 4.52 4.14 10.88
C SER A 305 4.18 2.89 11.70
N ALA A 306 4.30 2.96 13.02
CA ALA A 306 3.90 1.88 13.92
C ALA A 306 2.41 1.52 13.76
N ASP A 307 1.53 2.51 13.57
CA ASP A 307 0.10 2.28 13.34
C ASP A 307 -0.16 1.56 12.00
N GLU A 308 0.57 1.90 10.96
CA GLU A 308 0.49 1.23 9.66
C GLU A 308 0.99 -0.21 9.73
N ILE A 309 2.06 -0.48 10.50
CA ILE A 309 2.53 -1.85 10.76
C ILE A 309 1.46 -2.63 11.54
N LEU A 310 0.86 -2.04 12.59
CA LEU A 310 -0.22 -2.65 13.36
C LEU A 310 -1.40 -3.05 12.47
N ILE A 311 -1.81 -2.15 11.58
CA ILE A 311 -2.86 -2.39 10.60
C ILE A 311 -2.50 -3.55 9.68
N ALA A 312 -1.27 -3.57 9.17
CA ALA A 312 -0.78 -4.62 8.29
C ALA A 312 -0.70 -5.98 9.01
N GLN A 313 -0.29 -6.00 10.29
CA GLN A 313 -0.30 -7.20 11.14
C GLN A 313 -1.72 -7.73 11.36
N THR A 314 -2.66 -6.84 11.68
CA THR A 314 -4.08 -7.20 11.88
C THR A 314 -4.68 -7.84 10.62
N ARG A 315 -4.35 -7.31 9.43
CA ARG A 315 -4.79 -7.88 8.15
C ARG A 315 -4.18 -9.24 7.87
N ALA A 316 -2.88 -9.36 8.11
CA ALA A 316 -2.17 -10.60 7.88
C ALA A 316 -2.58 -11.71 8.85
N ALA A 317 -3.14 -11.38 10.02
CA ALA A 317 -3.47 -12.34 11.08
C ALA A 317 -4.43 -13.47 10.63
N GLU A 318 -5.32 -13.20 9.67
CA GLU A 318 -6.25 -14.20 9.12
C GLU A 318 -5.56 -15.20 8.16
N LEU A 319 -4.33 -14.93 7.72
CA LEU A 319 -3.59 -15.80 6.83
C LEU A 319 -2.87 -16.91 7.61
N PRO A 320 -2.69 -18.12 7.03
CA PRO A 320 -1.76 -19.12 7.57
C PRO A 320 -0.36 -18.55 7.74
N LEU A 321 0.38 -19.01 8.76
CA LEU A 321 1.68 -18.42 9.13
C LEU A 321 2.66 -18.30 7.95
N GLY A 322 2.79 -19.34 7.12
CA GLY A 322 3.65 -19.29 5.93
C GLY A 322 3.28 -18.14 4.98
N ARG A 323 1.98 -17.91 4.78
CA ARG A 323 1.49 -16.77 3.97
C ARG A 323 1.72 -15.43 4.66
N ARG A 324 1.62 -15.36 5.99
CA ARG A 324 2.00 -14.14 6.75
C ARG A 324 3.47 -13.81 6.58
N ILE A 325 4.34 -14.82 6.61
CA ILE A 325 5.78 -14.63 6.35
C ILE A 325 5.98 -14.06 4.93
N MET A 326 5.29 -14.62 3.93
CA MET A 326 5.40 -14.14 2.55
C MET A 326 4.81 -12.75 2.36
N TYR A 327 3.73 -12.41 3.06
CA TYR A 327 3.15 -11.07 3.08
C TYR A 327 4.18 -10.02 3.54
N TRP A 328 4.95 -10.32 4.59
CA TRP A 328 5.99 -9.41 5.09
C TRP A 328 7.26 -9.43 4.25
N ALA A 329 7.73 -10.60 3.82
CA ALA A 329 8.88 -10.70 2.92
C ALA A 329 8.65 -9.94 1.59
N GLY A 330 7.42 -10.02 1.06
CA GLY A 330 7.01 -9.28 -0.14
C GLY A 330 7.09 -7.75 0.04
N ARG A 331 6.83 -7.22 1.24
CA ARG A 331 6.96 -5.78 1.54
C ARG A 331 8.41 -5.28 1.56
N PHE A 332 9.37 -6.18 1.77
CA PHE A 332 10.78 -5.83 1.66
C PHE A 332 11.30 -5.75 0.22
N ILE A 333 10.53 -6.20 -0.79
CA ILE A 333 10.99 -6.11 -2.19
C ILE A 333 11.32 -4.65 -2.54
N GLY A 334 12.54 -4.44 -3.08
CA GLY A 334 13.08 -3.11 -3.37
C GLY A 334 13.86 -2.48 -2.21
N THR A 335 13.85 -3.07 -0.99
CA THR A 335 14.73 -2.61 0.10
C THR A 335 16.19 -2.77 -0.34
N PRO A 336 17.04 -1.71 -0.24
CA PRO A 336 18.44 -1.79 -0.62
C PRO A 336 19.18 -2.90 0.12
N TYR A 337 20.04 -3.61 -0.60
CA TYR A 337 20.91 -4.61 0.00
C TYR A 337 21.89 -3.97 0.98
N ASP A 338 22.10 -4.62 2.13
CA ASP A 338 23.12 -4.22 3.09
C ASP A 338 24.44 -4.97 2.78
N PRO A 339 25.49 -4.27 2.31
CA PRO A 339 26.78 -4.88 2.03
C PRO A 339 27.64 -5.07 3.28
N ASP A 340 27.25 -4.52 4.43
CA ASP A 340 28.00 -4.66 5.69
C ASP A 340 27.89 -6.11 6.19
N PRO A 341 28.98 -6.83 6.40
CA PRO A 341 28.96 -8.21 6.87
C PRO A 341 28.31 -8.37 8.26
N LEU A 342 28.27 -7.32 9.07
CA LEU A 342 27.56 -7.32 10.36
C LEU A 342 26.08 -6.94 10.22
N GLY A 343 25.73 -6.21 9.18
CA GLY A 343 24.42 -5.61 8.98
C GLY A 343 24.22 -4.30 9.75
N LEU A 344 23.40 -3.42 9.19
CA LEU A 344 23.10 -2.09 9.76
C LEU A 344 22.57 -2.21 11.20
N TYR A 345 21.71 -3.20 11.47
CA TYR A 345 21.09 -3.43 12.78
C TYR A 345 22.11 -3.73 13.87
N VAL A 346 23.16 -4.52 13.58
CA VAL A 346 24.24 -4.81 14.53
C VAL A 346 25.13 -3.60 14.74
N ARG A 347 25.57 -2.97 13.63
CA ARG A 347 26.45 -1.79 13.67
C ARG A 347 25.84 -0.62 14.44
N THR A 348 24.53 -0.45 14.36
CA THR A 348 23.82 0.62 15.08
C THR A 348 23.21 0.18 16.40
N ASN A 349 23.42 -1.08 16.80
CA ASN A 349 22.79 -1.70 17.97
C ASN A 349 21.26 -1.58 18.04
N ARG A 350 20.58 -1.35 16.88
CA ARG A 350 19.12 -1.21 16.83
C ARG A 350 18.44 -2.55 16.59
N ILE A 351 17.36 -2.83 17.34
CA ILE A 351 16.57 -4.04 17.12
C ILE A 351 15.79 -3.96 15.78
N VAL A 352 15.41 -2.76 15.35
CA VAL A 352 14.74 -2.50 14.06
C VAL A 352 15.61 -1.56 13.22
N ALA A 353 15.95 -1.99 12.00
CA ALA A 353 16.75 -1.24 11.02
C ALA A 353 16.29 -1.61 9.58
N ASP A 354 15.02 -1.32 9.28
CA ASP A 354 14.32 -1.77 8.06
C ASP A 354 14.78 -1.04 6.78
N GLU A 355 15.69 -0.05 6.87
CA GLU A 355 16.17 0.78 5.76
C GLU A 355 17.04 0.00 4.76
N ARG A 356 17.74 -1.05 5.24
CA ARG A 356 18.57 -1.97 4.46
C ARG A 356 18.38 -3.40 4.95
N ALA A 357 18.58 -4.36 4.07
CA ALA A 357 18.48 -5.77 4.45
C ALA A 357 19.55 -6.62 3.77
N ASP A 358 20.25 -7.43 4.54
CA ASP A 358 20.91 -8.65 4.07
C ASP A 358 19.93 -9.83 4.12
N CYS A 359 20.39 -11.03 3.78
CA CYS A 359 19.52 -12.22 3.79
C CYS A 359 19.11 -12.64 5.21
N MET A 360 19.94 -12.38 6.22
CA MET A 360 19.65 -12.69 7.62
C MET A 360 18.56 -11.73 8.15
N TYR A 361 18.77 -10.42 7.98
CA TYR A 361 17.82 -9.41 8.46
C TYR A 361 16.45 -9.53 7.78
N LEU A 362 16.42 -9.76 6.47
CA LEU A 362 15.18 -10.04 5.74
C LEU A 362 14.42 -11.22 6.39
N THR A 363 15.17 -12.31 6.70
CA THR A 363 14.58 -13.51 7.32
C THR A 363 14.07 -13.19 8.72
N PHE A 364 14.88 -12.54 9.53
CA PHE A 364 14.52 -12.14 10.89
C PHE A 364 13.24 -11.32 10.89
N ARG A 365 13.26 -10.19 10.22
CA ARG A 365 12.20 -9.20 10.30
C ARG A 365 10.87 -9.69 9.71
N SER A 366 10.92 -10.45 8.62
CA SER A 366 9.70 -11.02 8.01
C SER A 366 9.01 -12.02 8.94
N VAL A 367 9.78 -12.87 9.63
CA VAL A 367 9.22 -13.87 10.56
C VAL A 367 8.70 -13.20 11.84
N GLU A 368 9.42 -12.23 12.37
CA GLU A 368 9.03 -11.49 13.58
C GLU A 368 7.71 -10.77 13.41
N LEU A 369 7.57 -10.03 12.29
CA LEU A 369 6.33 -9.33 11.94
C LEU A 369 5.18 -10.30 11.67
N ALA A 370 5.46 -11.46 11.07
CA ALA A 370 4.46 -12.48 10.78
C ALA A 370 3.94 -13.20 12.03
N ARG A 371 4.77 -13.33 13.05
CA ARG A 371 4.45 -14.03 14.32
C ARG A 371 3.91 -13.13 15.42
N SER A 372 3.69 -11.86 15.13
CA SER A 372 3.22 -10.87 16.08
C SER A 372 1.94 -10.20 15.61
N SER A 373 1.16 -9.71 16.55
CA SER A 373 -0.09 -8.98 16.33
C SER A 373 0.09 -7.46 16.48
N THR A 374 1.21 -7.04 17.07
CA THR A 374 1.55 -5.63 17.28
C THR A 374 3.02 -5.36 16.98
N PRO A 375 3.41 -4.11 16.66
CA PRO A 375 4.82 -3.74 16.51
C PRO A 375 5.67 -4.02 17.76
N GLY A 376 5.10 -3.86 18.96
CA GLY A 376 5.76 -4.19 20.21
C GLY A 376 6.05 -5.68 20.37
N GLU A 377 5.06 -6.53 20.06
CA GLU A 377 5.25 -7.99 20.04
C GLU A 377 6.31 -8.42 19.02
N ALA A 378 6.42 -7.73 17.87
CA ALA A 378 7.46 -8.02 16.89
C ALA A 378 8.87 -7.76 17.46
N ILE A 379 9.03 -6.79 18.37
CA ILE A 379 10.29 -6.57 19.08
C ILE A 379 10.56 -7.72 20.07
N GLU A 380 9.54 -8.19 20.78
CA GLU A 380 9.69 -9.35 21.67
C GLU A 380 10.03 -10.63 20.88
N GLN A 381 9.40 -10.84 19.70
CA GLN A 381 9.80 -11.92 18.79
C GLN A 381 11.27 -11.77 18.35
N ALA A 382 11.73 -10.56 18.05
CA ALA A 382 13.13 -10.31 17.67
C ALA A 382 14.10 -10.68 18.80
N LYS A 383 13.78 -10.32 20.05
CA LYS A 383 14.56 -10.68 21.25
C LYS A 383 14.63 -12.20 21.44
N ALA A 384 13.50 -12.89 21.23
CA ALA A 384 13.43 -14.34 21.39
C ALA A 384 14.13 -15.12 20.29
N LEU A 385 14.01 -14.66 19.02
CA LEU A 385 14.42 -15.42 17.83
C LEU A 385 15.85 -15.15 17.39
N ARG A 386 16.32 -13.88 17.41
CA ARG A 386 17.63 -13.52 16.86
C ARG A 386 18.83 -13.96 17.69
N PHE A 387 18.60 -14.28 18.96
CA PHE A 387 19.66 -14.56 19.93
C PHE A 387 19.68 -16.04 20.33
N ILE A 388 20.87 -16.54 20.64
CA ILE A 388 21.06 -17.91 21.14
C ILE A 388 20.28 -18.09 22.43
N THR A 389 20.37 -17.12 23.32
CA THR A 389 19.60 -17.03 24.57
C THR A 389 18.38 -16.12 24.37
N GLU A 390 18.49 -14.87 24.79
CA GLU A 390 17.47 -13.83 24.62
C GLU A 390 18.14 -12.46 24.43
N GLY A 391 17.58 -11.63 23.54
CA GLY A 391 18.05 -10.28 23.32
C GLY A 391 17.70 -9.35 24.48
N ARG A 392 18.66 -8.53 24.91
CA ARG A 392 18.47 -7.49 25.93
C ARG A 392 18.46 -6.14 25.26
N VAL A 393 17.34 -5.42 25.39
CA VAL A 393 17.14 -4.09 24.79
C VAL A 393 16.92 -3.07 25.89
N LEU A 394 17.69 -2.00 25.88
CA LEU A 394 17.57 -0.86 26.77
C LEU A 394 17.54 0.42 25.90
N ASP A 395 16.53 1.25 26.11
CA ASP A 395 16.32 2.50 25.35
C ASP A 395 16.39 2.32 23.82
N GLY A 396 15.81 1.21 23.34
CA GLY A 396 15.79 0.86 21.91
C GLY A 396 17.10 0.30 21.35
N LEU A 397 18.15 0.19 22.19
CA LEU A 397 19.47 -0.33 21.82
C LEU A 397 19.70 -1.73 22.39
N VAL A 398 20.18 -2.62 21.54
CA VAL A 398 20.53 -4.00 21.92
C VAL A 398 21.87 -4.01 22.67
N GLN A 399 21.89 -4.70 23.80
CA GLN A 399 23.05 -4.75 24.69
C GLN A 399 23.95 -5.98 24.45
N ASN A 400 23.45 -7.01 23.76
CA ASN A 400 24.12 -8.31 23.65
C ASN A 400 24.13 -8.89 22.24
N TYR A 401 24.40 -8.09 21.21
CA TYR A 401 24.50 -8.60 19.83
C TYR A 401 25.58 -9.67 19.60
N GLY A 402 26.54 -9.79 20.52
CA GLY A 402 27.50 -10.90 20.51
C GLY A 402 26.88 -12.29 20.70
N GLU A 403 25.66 -12.36 21.24
CA GLU A 403 24.91 -13.60 21.46
C GLU A 403 23.89 -13.90 20.32
N ARG A 404 23.90 -13.12 19.22
CA ARG A 404 22.98 -13.35 18.08
C ARG A 404 23.36 -14.60 17.31
N PHE A 405 22.38 -15.12 16.53
CA PHE A 405 22.70 -16.03 15.45
C PHE A 405 23.50 -15.28 14.38
N GLU A 406 24.73 -15.68 14.18
CA GLU A 406 25.66 -15.09 13.21
C GLU A 406 25.68 -15.89 11.91
N TYR A 407 25.34 -17.18 11.99
CA TYR A 407 25.43 -18.12 10.86
C TYR A 407 24.09 -18.82 10.62
N GLY A 408 23.73 -18.98 9.33
CA GLY A 408 22.48 -19.62 8.95
C GLY A 408 22.34 -21.07 9.44
N GLU A 409 23.44 -21.82 9.51
CA GLU A 409 23.41 -23.19 10.04
C GLU A 409 23.02 -23.25 11.51
N ASP A 410 23.41 -22.25 12.32
CA ASP A 410 23.01 -22.20 13.73
C ASP A 410 21.49 -21.97 13.86
N MET A 411 20.90 -21.19 12.95
CA MET A 411 19.45 -21.05 12.85
C MET A 411 18.76 -22.38 12.58
N VAL A 412 19.24 -23.15 11.58
CA VAL A 412 18.66 -24.45 11.18
C VAL A 412 18.61 -25.40 12.38
N PHE A 413 19.68 -25.47 13.16
CA PHE A 413 19.81 -26.46 14.24
C PHE A 413 19.33 -25.95 15.61
N SER A 414 18.92 -24.69 15.71
CA SER A 414 18.42 -24.10 16.97
C SER A 414 17.00 -24.52 17.34
N GLY A 415 16.20 -24.94 16.36
CA GLY A 415 14.76 -25.16 16.51
C GLY A 415 13.93 -23.87 16.62
N LYS A 416 14.56 -22.67 16.73
CA LYS A 416 13.86 -21.39 16.83
C LYS A 416 13.30 -20.90 15.49
N TRP A 417 13.92 -21.32 14.39
CA TRP A 417 13.61 -20.86 13.02
C TRP A 417 12.80 -21.85 12.19
N GLY A 418 11.87 -22.53 12.87
CA GLY A 418 11.04 -23.58 12.28
C GLY A 418 11.67 -24.96 12.43
N ARG A 419 10.85 -25.97 12.17
CA ARG A 419 11.29 -27.38 12.16
C ARG A 419 12.14 -27.64 10.91
N ASN A 420 13.28 -28.29 11.08
CA ASN A 420 14.09 -28.75 9.96
C ASN A 420 13.36 -29.91 9.26
N VAL A 421 13.01 -29.72 7.99
CA VAL A 421 12.28 -30.68 7.14
C VAL A 421 13.13 -31.20 5.98
N THR A 422 14.44 -31.00 6.04
CA THR A 422 15.38 -31.31 4.94
C THR A 422 15.29 -32.73 4.46
N ASP A 423 15.27 -33.72 5.35
CA ASP A 423 15.23 -35.15 5.03
C ASP A 423 13.86 -35.66 4.60
N GLU A 424 12.80 -34.89 4.83
CA GLU A 424 11.43 -35.25 4.45
C GLU A 424 11.10 -34.90 2.99
N LEU A 425 11.87 -33.98 2.38
CA LEU A 425 11.52 -33.41 1.07
C LEU A 425 12.12 -34.16 -0.13
N GLY A 426 12.97 -35.13 0.10
CA GLY A 426 13.52 -35.97 -0.98
C GLY A 426 14.90 -36.51 -0.69
N PRO A 427 15.54 -37.16 -1.68
CA PRO A 427 16.88 -37.72 -1.54
C PRO A 427 17.90 -36.64 -1.11
N THR A 428 18.67 -36.96 -0.08
CA THR A 428 19.67 -36.08 0.53
C THR A 428 21.09 -36.50 0.19
N MET A 429 22.07 -35.68 0.50
CA MET A 429 23.49 -36.02 0.52
C MET A 429 24.12 -35.55 1.82
N THR A 430 25.16 -36.23 2.25
CA THR A 430 25.98 -35.84 3.39
C THR A 430 27.11 -34.94 2.95
N VAL A 431 27.34 -33.85 3.70
CA VAL A 431 28.44 -32.92 3.47
C VAL A 431 29.17 -32.67 4.78
N LYS A 432 30.47 -32.32 4.69
CA LYS A 432 31.25 -31.94 5.87
C LYS A 432 30.56 -30.73 6.54
N GLY A 433 30.27 -30.86 7.82
CA GLY A 433 29.74 -29.81 8.65
C GLY A 433 30.76 -28.72 9.00
N SER A 434 30.41 -27.86 9.96
CA SER A 434 31.27 -26.81 10.51
C SER A 434 30.91 -26.56 11.99
N ARG A 435 31.75 -25.82 12.69
CA ARG A 435 31.49 -25.33 14.06
C ARG A 435 31.13 -26.49 15.02
N GLY A 436 31.96 -27.54 15.04
CA GLY A 436 31.76 -28.73 15.87
C GLY A 436 30.75 -29.75 15.33
N ARG A 437 30.12 -29.50 14.19
CA ARG A 437 29.27 -30.49 13.51
C ARG A 437 30.13 -31.34 12.56
N GLY A 438 30.15 -32.64 12.73
CA GLY A 438 30.95 -33.53 11.92
C GLY A 438 30.46 -33.60 10.49
N GLU A 439 29.30 -34.20 10.27
CA GLU A 439 28.62 -34.30 8.98
C GLU A 439 27.18 -33.80 9.11
N VAL A 440 26.65 -33.21 8.05
CA VAL A 440 25.27 -32.72 7.98
C VAL A 440 24.59 -33.17 6.70
N ILE A 441 23.28 -33.35 6.75
CA ILE A 441 22.45 -33.81 5.64
C ILE A 441 21.82 -32.61 4.94
N VAL A 442 21.98 -32.53 3.61
CA VAL A 442 21.42 -31.45 2.78
C VAL A 442 20.70 -32.02 1.56
N LEU A 443 19.75 -31.27 1.01
CA LEU A 443 19.11 -31.57 -0.27
C LEU A 443 20.01 -31.10 -1.41
N PRO A 444 20.52 -31.99 -2.27
CA PRO A 444 21.43 -31.59 -3.37
C PRO A 444 20.66 -30.93 -4.52
N LYS A 445 21.36 -30.16 -5.37
CA LYS A 445 20.76 -29.53 -6.58
C LYS A 445 19.95 -30.50 -7.44
N ALA A 446 20.37 -31.76 -7.55
CA ALA A 446 19.65 -32.79 -8.30
C ALA A 446 18.24 -33.00 -7.75
N THR A 447 18.07 -33.08 -6.43
CA THR A 447 16.76 -33.20 -5.77
C THR A 447 15.95 -31.90 -6.00
N LEU A 448 16.55 -30.73 -5.82
CA LEU A 448 15.89 -29.43 -5.96
C LEU A 448 15.31 -29.20 -7.37
N SER A 449 15.93 -29.80 -8.39
CA SER A 449 15.50 -29.68 -9.79
C SER A 449 14.25 -30.52 -10.10
N THR A 450 13.83 -31.41 -9.21
CA THR A 450 12.70 -32.31 -9.46
C THR A 450 11.36 -31.63 -9.22
N ARG A 451 10.36 -31.93 -10.08
CA ARG A 451 8.98 -31.47 -9.85
C ARG A 451 8.39 -32.02 -8.54
N LYS A 452 8.83 -33.23 -8.11
CA LYS A 452 8.39 -33.87 -6.86
C LYS A 452 8.77 -32.97 -5.66
N PHE A 453 10.01 -32.51 -5.59
CA PHE A 453 10.49 -31.61 -4.55
C PHE A 453 9.74 -30.28 -4.59
N GLN A 454 9.66 -29.62 -5.76
CA GLN A 454 9.03 -28.31 -5.89
C GLN A 454 7.56 -28.30 -5.48
N LYS A 455 6.81 -29.39 -5.69
CA LYS A 455 5.42 -29.53 -5.24
C LYS A 455 5.27 -29.69 -3.72
N GLN A 456 6.32 -30.00 -2.99
CA GLN A 456 6.30 -30.15 -1.53
C GLN A 456 6.67 -28.86 -0.81
N LEU A 457 7.22 -27.87 -1.52
CA LEU A 457 7.52 -26.55 -0.98
C LEU A 457 6.23 -25.80 -0.65
N ARG A 458 6.28 -25.02 0.41
CA ARG A 458 5.15 -24.21 0.90
C ARG A 458 5.56 -22.75 1.06
N ASP A 459 4.57 -21.88 1.01
CA ASP A 459 4.76 -20.46 1.34
C ASP A 459 5.42 -20.33 2.72
N GLY A 460 6.48 -19.51 2.80
CA GLY A 460 7.21 -19.25 4.03
C GLY A 460 8.27 -20.28 4.42
N ASP A 461 8.47 -21.35 3.63
CA ASP A 461 9.65 -22.22 3.82
C ASP A 461 10.92 -21.38 3.68
N ILE A 462 11.89 -21.61 4.57
CA ILE A 462 13.19 -20.94 4.52
C ILE A 462 14.20 -21.91 3.92
N LEU A 463 14.83 -21.50 2.82
CA LEU A 463 15.94 -22.23 2.19
C LEU A 463 17.27 -21.65 2.64
N TYR A 464 18.11 -22.48 3.23
CA TYR A 464 19.45 -22.16 3.67
C TYR A 464 20.44 -22.75 2.66
N TRP A 465 21.04 -21.89 1.84
CA TRP A 465 21.86 -22.28 0.71
C TRP A 465 23.29 -22.66 1.13
N VAL A 466 23.69 -23.90 0.81
CA VAL A 466 24.93 -24.53 1.28
C VAL A 466 26.08 -24.31 0.30
N LYS A 467 27.20 -23.83 0.80
CA LYS A 467 28.46 -23.70 0.05
C LYS A 467 29.10 -25.06 -0.23
N ASP A 468 29.77 -25.15 -1.36
CA ASP A 468 30.73 -26.23 -1.63
C ASP A 468 31.82 -26.23 -0.53
N PRO A 469 32.04 -27.34 0.20
CA PRO A 469 33.06 -27.44 1.23
C PRO A 469 34.47 -27.01 0.75
N LYS A 470 34.80 -27.25 -0.53
CA LYS A 470 36.09 -26.86 -1.13
C LYS A 470 36.24 -25.36 -1.34
N LYS A 471 35.16 -24.59 -1.27
CA LYS A 471 35.11 -23.13 -1.50
C LYS A 471 34.79 -22.32 -0.24
N ARG A 472 34.84 -22.93 0.93
CA ARG A 472 34.63 -22.24 2.21
C ARG A 472 35.90 -21.50 2.59
N VAL A 473 35.78 -20.20 2.83
CA VAL A 473 36.89 -19.34 3.30
C VAL A 473 36.90 -19.29 4.82
N VAL A 474 35.72 -19.33 5.43
CA VAL A 474 35.50 -19.43 6.87
C VAL A 474 34.70 -20.69 7.17
N GLU A 475 34.71 -21.16 8.41
CA GLU A 475 33.94 -22.33 8.83
C GLU A 475 32.43 -22.03 8.88
N GLU A 476 31.84 -21.71 7.73
CA GLU A 476 30.39 -21.55 7.55
C GLU A 476 29.90 -22.49 6.43
N ILE A 477 28.75 -23.10 6.64
CA ILE A 477 28.12 -23.98 5.67
C ILE A 477 27.13 -23.19 4.83
N VAL A 478 26.31 -22.37 5.48
CA VAL A 478 25.23 -21.61 4.86
C VAL A 478 25.71 -20.21 4.52
N ALA A 479 25.61 -19.83 3.25
CA ALA A 479 26.04 -18.51 2.79
C ALA A 479 24.91 -17.63 2.33
N HIS A 480 23.69 -18.13 2.27
CA HIS A 480 22.55 -17.34 1.83
C HIS A 480 21.23 -17.93 2.29
N LEU A 481 20.23 -17.08 2.52
CA LEU A 481 18.89 -17.45 2.88
C LEU A 481 17.89 -16.90 1.88
N SER A 482 16.78 -17.61 1.68
CA SER A 482 15.66 -17.14 0.87
C SER A 482 14.36 -17.73 1.37
N PHE A 483 13.26 -17.03 1.18
CA PHE A 483 11.92 -17.55 1.38
C PHE A 483 11.38 -18.18 0.10
N VAL A 484 10.54 -19.19 0.27
CA VAL A 484 9.76 -19.80 -0.81
C VAL A 484 8.40 -19.14 -0.90
N GLN A 485 8.01 -18.78 -2.12
CA GLN A 485 6.66 -18.36 -2.46
C GLN A 485 6.09 -19.22 -3.58
N VAL A 486 4.85 -19.72 -3.38
CA VAL A 486 4.14 -20.53 -4.37
C VAL A 486 3.02 -19.73 -5.00
N LYS A 487 3.10 -19.47 -6.32
CA LYS A 487 2.11 -18.71 -7.08
C LYS A 487 1.66 -19.53 -8.30
N GLY A 488 0.37 -19.84 -8.41
CA GLY A 488 -0.18 -20.54 -9.57
C GLY A 488 0.53 -21.88 -9.88
N GLY A 489 0.99 -22.61 -8.85
CA GLY A 489 1.74 -23.85 -8.99
C GLY A 489 3.22 -23.69 -9.39
N SER A 490 3.70 -22.45 -9.52
CA SER A 490 5.11 -22.11 -9.76
C SER A 490 5.78 -21.64 -8.47
N VAL A 491 7.06 -21.98 -8.30
CA VAL A 491 7.86 -21.62 -7.12
C VAL A 491 8.74 -20.42 -7.43
N PHE A 492 8.71 -19.45 -6.54
CA PHE A 492 9.56 -18.26 -6.54
C PHE A 492 10.35 -18.17 -5.24
N LEU A 493 11.43 -17.40 -5.25
CA LEU A 493 12.22 -17.07 -4.07
C LEU A 493 12.18 -15.58 -3.82
N ILE A 494 12.00 -15.18 -2.56
CA ILE A 494 12.27 -13.81 -2.11
C ILE A 494 13.56 -13.81 -1.31
N HIS A 495 14.53 -12.99 -1.73
CA HIS A 495 15.84 -12.92 -1.08
C HIS A 495 16.50 -11.54 -1.23
N ALA A 496 17.35 -11.19 -0.29
CA ALA A 496 18.23 -10.02 -0.40
C ALA A 496 19.46 -10.37 -1.23
N ALA A 497 19.67 -9.70 -2.35
CA ALA A 497 20.75 -10.00 -3.29
C ALA A 497 21.65 -8.79 -3.49
N GLY A 498 22.93 -8.92 -3.08
CA GLY A 498 24.00 -8.00 -3.49
C GLY A 498 24.30 -8.16 -4.98
N THR A 499 24.75 -7.10 -5.64
CA THR A 499 25.36 -7.17 -6.97
C THR A 499 26.83 -7.51 -6.85
N LYS A 500 27.45 -8.04 -7.92
CA LYS A 500 28.91 -8.28 -7.93
C LYS A 500 29.73 -7.02 -7.63
N ASP A 501 29.16 -5.85 -7.92
CA ASP A 501 29.78 -4.54 -7.71
C ASP A 501 29.39 -3.91 -6.36
N SER A 502 28.67 -4.62 -5.49
CA SER A 502 28.21 -4.06 -4.20
C SER A 502 29.36 -3.68 -3.26
N ALA A 503 30.53 -4.29 -3.41
CA ALA A 503 31.75 -3.90 -2.68
C ALA A 503 32.36 -2.58 -3.20
N THR A 504 32.16 -2.27 -4.48
CA THR A 504 32.72 -1.07 -5.14
C THR A 504 31.66 0.04 -5.32
N ARG A 505 30.38 -0.31 -5.24
CA ARG A 505 29.24 0.61 -5.31
C ARG A 505 28.38 0.47 -4.05
N PRO A 506 28.54 1.34 -3.04
CA PRO A 506 27.70 1.33 -1.85
C PRO A 506 26.21 1.41 -2.25
N GLY A 507 25.44 0.38 -1.91
CA GLY A 507 24.01 0.30 -2.22
C GLY A 507 23.65 -0.52 -3.46
N GLY A 508 24.58 -1.25 -4.08
CA GLY A 508 24.28 -2.17 -5.18
C GLY A 508 23.54 -3.42 -4.72
N GLY A 509 22.36 -3.69 -5.34
CA GLY A 509 21.48 -4.81 -5.00
C GLY A 509 20.29 -4.41 -4.13
N ALA A 510 19.31 -5.33 -4.04
CA ALA A 510 18.10 -5.14 -3.28
C ALA A 510 17.43 -6.49 -2.94
N VAL A 511 16.45 -6.47 -2.07
CA VAL A 511 15.50 -7.57 -1.91
C VAL A 511 14.68 -7.71 -3.19
N LYS A 512 14.60 -8.92 -3.71
CA LYS A 512 13.89 -9.22 -4.96
C LYS A 512 13.23 -10.58 -4.95
N GLU A 513 12.23 -10.72 -5.80
CA GLU A 513 11.60 -11.99 -6.15
C GLU A 513 12.24 -12.53 -7.44
N VAL A 514 12.54 -13.82 -7.46
CA VAL A 514 13.10 -14.50 -8.64
C VAL A 514 12.46 -15.88 -8.82
N PRO A 515 12.25 -16.36 -10.05
CA PRO A 515 11.80 -17.72 -10.27
C PRO A 515 12.82 -18.74 -9.72
N PHE A 516 12.34 -19.74 -8.95
CA PHE A 516 13.18 -20.76 -8.33
C PHE A 516 14.07 -21.49 -9.35
N ALA A 517 13.50 -21.88 -10.48
CA ALA A 517 14.23 -22.61 -11.52
C ALA A 517 15.37 -21.78 -12.12
N ALA A 518 15.16 -20.47 -12.31
CA ALA A 518 16.20 -19.56 -12.80
C ALA A 518 17.33 -19.42 -11.76
N TYR A 519 16.96 -19.18 -10.51
CA TYR A 519 17.95 -19.08 -9.43
C TYR A 519 18.76 -20.36 -9.27
N LEU A 520 18.09 -21.54 -9.29
CA LEU A 520 18.75 -22.84 -9.14
C LEU A 520 19.75 -23.12 -10.27
N ARG A 521 19.45 -22.73 -11.51
CA ARG A 521 20.35 -22.90 -12.66
C ARG A 521 21.65 -22.11 -12.46
N ASP A 522 21.53 -20.85 -12.00
CA ASP A 522 22.63 -19.89 -11.98
C ASP A 522 23.41 -19.88 -10.65
N THR A 523 22.88 -20.55 -9.61
CA THR A 523 23.51 -20.55 -8.30
C THR A 523 24.73 -21.46 -8.22
N ARG A 524 25.74 -21.04 -7.45
CA ARG A 524 26.96 -21.79 -7.12
C ARG A 524 26.83 -22.72 -5.92
N PHE A 525 25.69 -22.68 -5.23
CA PHE A 525 25.46 -23.51 -4.05
C PHE A 525 25.21 -24.97 -4.45
N ILE A 526 25.62 -25.90 -3.57
CA ILE A 526 25.53 -27.34 -3.85
C ILE A 526 24.20 -27.96 -3.42
N GLY A 527 23.50 -27.29 -2.51
CA GLY A 527 22.22 -27.76 -1.96
C GLY A 527 21.66 -26.79 -0.95
N VAL A 528 20.63 -27.23 -0.22
CA VAL A 528 19.96 -26.44 0.82
C VAL A 528 19.61 -27.28 2.04
N PHE A 529 19.50 -26.62 3.22
CA PHE A 529 18.58 -27.04 4.27
C PHE A 529 17.24 -26.36 4.07
N VAL A 530 16.18 -26.93 4.61
CA VAL A 530 14.84 -26.34 4.59
C VAL A 530 14.26 -26.36 6.00
N THR A 531 13.82 -25.22 6.48
CA THR A 531 13.02 -25.15 7.70
C THR A 531 11.63 -24.64 7.40
N ARG A 532 10.67 -25.08 8.22
CA ARG A 532 9.25 -24.78 8.08
C ARG A 532 8.66 -24.44 9.44
N PHE A 533 7.98 -23.31 9.54
CA PHE A 533 7.14 -23.02 10.68
C PHE A 533 5.81 -23.78 10.55
N GLU A 534 5.51 -24.60 11.55
CA GLU A 534 4.20 -25.25 11.65
C GLU A 534 3.16 -24.25 12.15
N GLN A 535 1.88 -24.46 11.80
CA GLN A 535 0.77 -23.57 12.13
C GLN A 535 0.49 -23.54 13.63
#